data_34da66e7aa04d7aa5ea4f743a2e424e3
#
_entry.id   34da66e7aa04d7aa5ea4f743a2e424e3
#
_cell.length_a   1.000
_cell.length_b   1.000
_cell.length_c   1.000
_cell.angle_alpha   90.00
_cell.angle_beta   90.00
_cell.angle_gamma   90.00
#
_symmetry.space_group_name_H-M   'P 1'
#
loop_
_entity.id
_entity.type
_entity.pdbx_description
1 polymer ?
#
loop_
_entity_poly.entity_id
_entity_poly.type
_entity_poly.pdbx_seq_one_letter_code
_entity_poly.pdbx_strand_id
1 'polypeptide(L)'
;MPRTAFELAASRPWLMTGDALDSLMAVADRQGDVQALEARLGRSLDNTRNVIVRDGVAVIPVTGPIFRYANLFTEISGATSTQVLATDIQTALDDPQIKAIALNADSPGGEATGINELAEMIYQARGTKPIKAYVGGQAASAMYWIASAADEVIVDDTAQLGSVGVVLSLRKREDRPGEKSYEIVSSNAPNKRPDMETEAGRAQLQTRTDELASVFLDKVARNRNIPREEVNDRFRQGGIATGALAVEAGMADRLGSLESLIAELAGSTSPTSTTRSVMMTTVKTTAELQAAIEAGTDPKTIQIAAADTVDVEKVRADATEAERKRCMGIQALAMPGFEKEVAAALVNGDSVEATGLSLFKAAQDRGVSLAGMQGDSTQAPPATPP
;
A
#
# COMPACT_ATOMS: atom_id res chain seq x y z
N MET A 1 34.82 13.88 -28.10
CA MET A 1 34.31 14.69 -26.99
C MET A 1 33.78 13.77 -25.91
N PRO A 2 33.98 14.05 -24.62
CA PRO A 2 33.36 13.24 -23.58
C PRO A 2 31.84 13.33 -23.72
N ARG A 3 31.15 12.18 -23.67
CA ARG A 3 29.68 12.15 -23.67
C ARG A 3 29.16 12.86 -22.42
N THR A 4 28.16 13.70 -22.59
CA THR A 4 27.51 14.35 -21.44
C THR A 4 26.79 13.29 -20.61
N ALA A 5 26.57 13.54 -19.31
CA ALA A 5 25.81 12.65 -18.44
C ALA A 5 24.43 12.34 -19.02
N PHE A 6 23.83 13.33 -19.69
CA PHE A 6 22.56 13.20 -20.39
C PHE A 6 22.64 12.21 -21.58
N GLU A 7 23.67 12.30 -22.41
CA GLU A 7 23.86 11.38 -23.55
C GLU A 7 24.07 9.93 -23.10
N LEU A 8 24.77 9.75 -21.97
CA LEU A 8 24.91 8.42 -21.35
C LEU A 8 23.57 7.89 -20.83
N ALA A 9 22.79 8.72 -20.15
CA ALA A 9 21.48 8.34 -19.63
C ALA A 9 20.47 8.05 -20.76
N ALA A 10 20.43 8.92 -21.79
CA ALA A 10 19.49 8.80 -22.90
C ALA A 10 19.76 7.63 -23.86
N SER A 11 20.90 6.95 -23.75
CA SER A 11 21.28 5.84 -24.64
C SER A 11 21.07 4.44 -24.05
N ARG A 12 20.56 4.34 -22.82
CA ARG A 12 20.44 3.07 -22.08
C ARG A 12 18.99 2.69 -21.81
N PRO A 13 18.65 1.39 -21.83
CA PRO A 13 17.35 0.93 -21.34
C PRO A 13 17.28 1.04 -19.82
N TRP A 14 16.13 1.48 -19.33
CA TRP A 14 15.87 1.73 -17.93
C TRP A 14 14.80 0.80 -17.38
N LEU A 15 15.05 0.28 -16.20
CA LEU A 15 14.12 -0.39 -15.31
C LEU A 15 13.82 0.57 -14.15
N MET A 16 13.05 1.62 -14.43
CA MET A 16 12.78 2.74 -13.51
C MET A 16 11.38 3.27 -13.73
N THR A 17 10.75 3.86 -12.71
CA THR A 17 9.48 4.57 -12.87
C THR A 17 9.65 5.79 -13.79
N GLY A 18 8.59 6.11 -14.56
CA GLY A 18 8.64 7.23 -15.52
C GLY A 18 9.05 8.55 -14.87
N ASP A 19 8.42 8.92 -13.76
CA ASP A 19 8.69 10.17 -13.03
C ASP A 19 10.14 10.25 -12.51
N ALA A 20 10.68 9.12 -12.06
CA ALA A 20 12.06 9.04 -11.60
C ALA A 20 13.04 9.17 -12.77
N LEU A 21 12.72 8.57 -13.92
CA LEU A 21 13.51 8.72 -15.15
C LEU A 21 13.51 10.17 -15.64
N ASP A 22 12.37 10.83 -15.66
CA ASP A 22 12.24 12.24 -16.04
C ASP A 22 13.05 13.14 -15.09
N SER A 23 13.01 12.86 -13.79
CA SER A 23 13.79 13.57 -12.79
C SER A 23 15.30 13.36 -12.99
N LEU A 24 15.72 12.12 -13.25
CA LEU A 24 17.13 11.78 -13.55
C LEU A 24 17.61 12.49 -14.81
N MET A 25 16.81 12.49 -15.87
CA MET A 25 17.11 13.15 -17.13
C MET A 25 17.23 14.67 -16.96
N ALA A 26 16.36 15.27 -16.14
CA ALA A 26 16.42 16.70 -15.82
C ALA A 26 17.67 17.09 -15.02
N VAL A 27 18.12 16.24 -14.09
CA VAL A 27 19.39 16.44 -13.36
C VAL A 27 20.58 16.31 -14.31
N ALA A 28 20.58 15.30 -15.17
CA ALA A 28 21.62 15.06 -16.15
C ALA A 28 21.76 16.21 -17.18
N ASP A 29 20.64 16.85 -17.54
CA ASP A 29 20.61 17.97 -18.49
C ASP A 29 21.17 19.28 -17.89
N ARG A 30 21.00 19.48 -16.56
CA ARG A 30 21.45 20.70 -15.86
C ARG A 30 22.96 20.79 -15.64
N GLN A 31 23.73 19.76 -15.96
CA GLN A 31 25.20 19.70 -15.73
C GLN A 31 25.57 20.21 -14.33
N GLY A 32 24.96 19.66 -13.30
CA GLY A 32 25.27 20.06 -11.92
C GLY A 32 26.73 19.80 -11.61
N ASP A 33 27.50 20.85 -11.43
CA ASP A 33 28.87 20.77 -10.96
C ASP A 33 28.85 20.44 -9.46
N VAL A 34 29.12 19.18 -9.18
CA VAL A 34 29.12 18.61 -7.82
C VAL A 34 30.22 19.22 -6.97
N GLN A 35 31.36 19.44 -7.56
CA GLN A 35 32.49 20.08 -6.86
C GLN A 35 32.13 21.50 -6.43
N ALA A 36 31.42 22.24 -7.29
CA ALA A 36 30.88 23.56 -6.94
C ALA A 36 29.83 23.50 -5.81
N LEU A 37 29.00 22.43 -5.76
CA LEU A 37 28.03 22.25 -4.68
C LEU A 37 28.73 21.90 -3.36
N GLU A 38 29.67 20.96 -3.36
CA GLU A 38 30.47 20.59 -2.18
C GLU A 38 31.26 21.75 -1.64
N ALA A 39 31.92 22.51 -2.54
CA ALA A 39 32.64 23.73 -2.19
C ALA A 39 31.73 24.79 -1.55
N ARG A 40 30.47 24.91 -2.03
CA ARG A 40 29.46 25.83 -1.47
C ARG A 40 28.92 25.36 -0.13
N LEU A 41 28.79 24.04 0.09
CA LEU A 41 28.33 23.45 1.33
C LEU A 41 29.44 23.29 2.38
N GLY A 42 30.70 23.42 1.99
CA GLY A 42 31.87 23.25 2.87
C GLY A 42 32.04 21.83 3.43
N ARG A 43 31.40 20.86 2.81
CA ARG A 43 31.48 19.44 3.16
C ARG A 43 31.25 18.59 1.92
N SER A 44 31.83 17.40 1.88
CA SER A 44 31.46 16.38 0.90
C SER A 44 29.97 15.99 1.10
N LEU A 45 29.29 15.66 0.03
CA LEU A 45 27.95 15.12 0.08
C LEU A 45 28.07 13.68 0.62
N ASP A 46 27.93 13.56 1.92
CA ASP A 46 28.00 12.30 2.63
C ASP A 46 26.82 11.42 2.23
N ASN A 47 27.05 10.57 1.25
CA ASN A 47 26.11 9.54 0.90
C ASN A 47 26.42 8.31 1.75
N THR A 48 25.97 8.34 3.00
CA THR A 48 26.21 7.30 3.98
C THR A 48 25.41 6.04 3.65
N ARG A 49 25.93 5.27 2.69
CA ARG A 49 25.53 3.89 2.47
C ARG A 49 26.41 3.01 3.33
N ASN A 50 26.15 2.99 4.59
CA ASN A 50 26.84 2.09 5.50
C ASN A 50 25.95 0.88 5.77
N VAL A 51 26.47 -0.30 5.48
CA VAL A 51 25.93 -1.55 6.03
C VAL A 51 25.97 -1.43 7.54
N ILE A 52 24.81 -1.59 8.18
CA ILE A 52 24.69 -1.52 9.62
C ILE A 52 24.48 -2.95 10.13
N VAL A 53 25.34 -3.40 11.03
CA VAL A 53 25.14 -4.71 11.69
C VAL A 53 24.40 -4.48 13.02
N ARG A 54 23.23 -5.12 13.15
CA ARG A 54 22.39 -5.06 14.36
C ARG A 54 22.06 -6.50 14.80
N ASP A 55 22.55 -6.89 15.94
CA ASP A 55 22.28 -8.20 16.57
C ASP A 55 22.63 -9.40 15.65
N GLY A 56 23.65 -9.25 14.82
CA GLY A 56 24.07 -10.24 13.83
C GLY A 56 23.27 -10.18 12.52
N VAL A 57 22.45 -9.18 12.31
CA VAL A 57 21.77 -8.92 11.04
C VAL A 57 22.48 -7.81 10.27
N ALA A 58 22.92 -8.07 9.06
CA ALA A 58 23.44 -7.06 8.16
C ALA A 58 22.28 -6.32 7.49
N VAL A 59 22.03 -5.09 7.87
CA VAL A 59 21.04 -4.21 7.24
C VAL A 59 21.73 -3.44 6.13
N ILE A 60 21.41 -3.79 4.89
CA ILE A 60 22.03 -3.21 3.67
C ILE A 60 21.04 -2.26 3.01
N PRO A 61 21.29 -0.94 3.02
CA PRO A 61 20.37 0.01 2.39
C PRO A 61 20.51 -0.06 0.86
N VAL A 62 19.36 -0.07 0.16
CA VAL A 62 19.27 -0.01 -1.30
C VAL A 62 18.37 1.18 -1.66
N THR A 63 18.97 2.33 -1.86
CA THR A 63 18.23 3.60 -2.00
C THR A 63 18.51 4.30 -3.32
N GLY A 64 17.57 5.12 -3.77
CA GLY A 64 17.70 5.94 -4.97
C GLY A 64 17.86 5.14 -6.27
N PRO A 65 18.23 5.78 -7.38
CA PRO A 65 18.43 5.12 -8.66
C PRO A 65 19.56 4.09 -8.62
N ILE A 66 19.37 2.97 -9.35
CA ILE A 66 20.33 1.85 -9.40
C ILE A 66 21.14 1.91 -10.68
N PHE A 67 22.46 1.82 -10.57
CA PHE A 67 23.41 1.77 -11.68
C PHE A 67 24.30 0.53 -11.58
N ARG A 68 24.86 0.08 -12.70
CA ARG A 68 25.80 -1.04 -12.68
C ARG A 68 27.07 -0.71 -11.90
N TYR A 69 27.68 0.43 -12.18
CA TYR A 69 28.94 0.87 -11.60
C TYR A 69 28.75 2.11 -10.74
N ALA A 70 29.56 2.21 -9.69
CA ALA A 70 29.67 3.46 -8.96
C ALA A 70 30.17 4.58 -9.92
N ASN A 71 29.47 5.67 -9.92
CA ASN A 71 29.77 6.83 -10.76
C ASN A 71 29.38 8.11 -10.02
N LEU A 72 29.58 9.25 -10.67
CA LEU A 72 29.27 10.56 -10.09
C LEU A 72 27.82 10.63 -9.55
N PHE A 73 26.85 9.98 -10.21
CA PHE A 73 25.45 9.95 -9.74
C PHE A 73 25.28 9.13 -8.46
N THR A 74 26.06 8.07 -8.26
CA THR A 74 26.00 7.28 -7.03
C THR A 74 26.53 8.04 -5.83
N GLU A 75 27.49 8.92 -6.03
CA GLU A 75 28.07 9.76 -4.97
C GLU A 75 27.18 10.96 -4.62
N ILE A 76 26.46 11.54 -5.60
CA ILE A 76 25.70 12.78 -5.43
C ILE A 76 24.23 12.54 -5.04
N SER A 77 23.58 11.56 -5.67
CA SER A 77 22.12 11.40 -5.62
C SER A 77 21.64 10.32 -4.67
N GLY A 78 22.51 9.71 -3.88
CA GLY A 78 22.12 8.58 -3.06
C GLY A 78 21.86 7.29 -3.87
N ALA A 79 22.35 7.23 -5.10
CA ALA A 79 22.11 6.10 -5.99
C ALA A 79 22.88 4.85 -5.58
N THR A 80 22.35 3.67 -5.93
CA THR A 80 22.95 2.36 -5.65
C THR A 80 23.80 1.89 -6.82
N SER A 81 25.00 1.33 -6.55
CA SER A 81 25.76 0.52 -7.51
C SER A 81 25.50 -0.96 -7.27
N THR A 82 25.10 -1.71 -8.32
CA THR A 82 24.91 -3.18 -8.18
C THR A 82 26.22 -3.88 -7.87
N GLN A 83 27.35 -3.36 -8.33
CA GLN A 83 28.67 -3.91 -8.04
C GLN A 83 29.03 -3.76 -6.54
N VAL A 84 28.79 -2.58 -5.96
CA VAL A 84 29.03 -2.34 -4.53
C VAL A 84 28.06 -3.18 -3.69
N LEU A 85 26.77 -3.19 -4.06
CA LEU A 85 25.76 -3.98 -3.37
C LEU A 85 26.08 -5.48 -3.39
N ALA A 86 26.57 -6.01 -4.53
CA ALA A 86 27.02 -7.40 -4.62
C ALA A 86 28.19 -7.70 -3.68
N THR A 87 29.14 -6.76 -3.57
CA THR A 87 30.26 -6.89 -2.63
C THR A 87 29.79 -6.90 -1.17
N ASP A 88 28.87 -6.00 -0.82
CA ASP A 88 28.32 -5.90 0.53
C ASP A 88 27.55 -7.19 0.92
N ILE A 89 26.70 -7.71 0.00
CA ILE A 89 25.99 -8.96 0.18
C ILE A 89 26.96 -10.13 0.34
N GLN A 90 27.98 -10.23 -0.54
CA GLN A 90 28.97 -11.31 -0.47
C GLN A 90 29.75 -11.25 0.85
N THR A 91 30.18 -10.05 1.26
CA THR A 91 30.88 -9.86 2.54
C THR A 91 30.01 -10.31 3.71
N ALA A 92 28.70 -9.97 3.71
CA ALA A 92 27.78 -10.42 4.74
C ALA A 92 27.51 -11.93 4.70
N LEU A 93 27.51 -12.54 3.51
CA LEU A 93 27.39 -14.01 3.36
C LEU A 93 28.61 -14.75 3.91
N ASP A 94 29.81 -14.22 3.71
CA ASP A 94 31.07 -14.84 4.11
C ASP A 94 31.41 -14.62 5.60
N ASP A 95 30.85 -13.58 6.21
CA ASP A 95 31.10 -13.25 7.63
C ASP A 95 30.35 -14.22 8.57
N PRO A 96 31.04 -15.06 9.37
CA PRO A 96 30.39 -15.98 10.30
C PRO A 96 29.63 -15.30 11.45
N GLN A 97 29.87 -14.02 11.70
CA GLN A 97 29.14 -13.26 12.73
C GLN A 97 27.79 -12.75 12.22
N ILE A 98 27.60 -12.71 10.91
CA ILE A 98 26.33 -12.32 10.29
C ILE A 98 25.44 -13.56 10.16
N LYS A 99 24.28 -13.51 10.79
CA LYS A 99 23.27 -14.58 10.79
C LYS A 99 22.28 -14.46 9.63
N ALA A 100 21.97 -13.23 9.22
CA ALA A 100 20.99 -12.91 8.19
C ALA A 100 21.27 -11.56 7.55
N ILE A 101 20.64 -11.31 6.41
CA ILE A 101 20.74 -10.07 5.65
C ILE A 101 19.34 -9.48 5.48
N ALA A 102 19.18 -8.20 5.79
CA ALA A 102 17.99 -7.40 5.52
C ALA A 102 18.33 -6.35 4.46
N LEU A 103 17.77 -6.49 3.25
CA LEU A 103 17.85 -5.46 2.22
C LEU A 103 16.79 -4.39 2.54
N ASN A 104 17.24 -3.21 2.95
CA ASN A 104 16.34 -2.08 3.26
C ASN A 104 16.14 -1.24 2.01
N ALA A 105 15.01 -1.44 1.33
CA ALA A 105 14.72 -0.95 -0.01
C ALA A 105 13.89 0.33 -0.01
N ASP A 106 14.40 1.36 -0.72
CA ASP A 106 13.69 2.57 -1.10
C ASP A 106 14.24 3.11 -2.42
N SER A 107 13.83 2.50 -3.53
CA SER A 107 14.38 2.78 -4.85
C SER A 107 13.34 2.71 -5.96
N PRO A 108 13.34 3.68 -6.89
CA PRO A 108 12.48 3.69 -8.08
C PRO A 108 12.93 2.72 -9.18
N GLY A 109 14.03 2.00 -8.98
CA GLY A 109 14.68 1.19 -10.00
C GLY A 109 15.91 1.85 -10.60
N GLY A 110 16.32 1.46 -11.80
CA GLY A 110 17.53 1.98 -12.39
C GLY A 110 17.88 1.43 -13.78
N GLU A 111 19.18 1.40 -14.08
CA GLU A 111 19.74 0.87 -15.32
C GLU A 111 19.47 -0.65 -15.42
N ALA A 112 19.04 -1.13 -16.59
CA ALA A 112 18.77 -2.56 -16.79
C ALA A 112 20.01 -3.46 -16.65
N THR A 113 21.18 -2.89 -16.92
CA THR A 113 22.44 -3.64 -16.95
C THR A 113 22.93 -3.97 -15.54
N GLY A 114 23.23 -5.26 -15.28
CA GLY A 114 23.76 -5.74 -13.99
C GLY A 114 22.67 -6.15 -12.98
N ILE A 115 21.41 -5.83 -13.22
CA ILE A 115 20.32 -6.21 -12.31
C ILE A 115 20.13 -7.71 -12.24
N ASN A 116 20.10 -8.39 -13.40
CA ASN A 116 19.94 -9.84 -13.42
C ASN A 116 21.10 -10.57 -12.70
N GLU A 117 22.33 -10.13 -12.88
CA GLU A 117 23.51 -10.71 -12.22
C GLU A 117 23.35 -10.65 -10.69
N LEU A 118 22.98 -9.48 -10.16
CA LEU A 118 22.78 -9.29 -8.73
C LEU A 118 21.57 -10.09 -8.21
N ALA A 119 20.44 -10.06 -8.92
CA ALA A 119 19.25 -10.81 -8.53
C ALA A 119 19.49 -12.31 -8.53
N GLU A 120 20.25 -12.86 -9.51
CA GLU A 120 20.65 -14.26 -9.53
C GLU A 120 21.56 -14.63 -8.36
N MET A 121 22.51 -13.75 -8.01
CA MET A 121 23.36 -13.95 -6.84
C MET A 121 22.52 -14.08 -5.56
N ILE A 122 21.57 -13.17 -5.35
CA ILE A 122 20.65 -13.22 -4.20
C ILE A 122 19.81 -14.48 -4.22
N TYR A 123 19.22 -14.82 -5.37
CA TYR A 123 18.37 -16.00 -5.51
C TYR A 123 19.11 -17.30 -5.22
N GLN A 124 20.37 -17.43 -5.69
CA GLN A 124 21.19 -18.61 -5.47
C GLN A 124 21.72 -18.72 -4.03
N ALA A 125 21.82 -17.59 -3.32
CA ALA A 125 22.20 -17.57 -1.92
C ALA A 125 21.07 -17.99 -0.97
N ARG A 126 19.83 -18.14 -1.46
CA ARG A 126 18.70 -18.68 -0.68
C ARG A 126 19.09 -20.00 -0.02
N GLY A 127 18.75 -20.15 1.25
CA GLY A 127 19.07 -21.35 2.03
C GLY A 127 20.49 -21.40 2.61
N THR A 128 21.40 -20.47 2.24
CA THR A 128 22.73 -20.34 2.87
C THR A 128 22.63 -19.48 4.13
N LYS A 129 22.17 -18.25 3.99
CA LYS A 129 21.76 -17.35 5.08
C LYS A 129 20.44 -16.72 4.68
N PRO A 130 19.51 -16.45 5.61
CA PRO A 130 18.27 -15.73 5.28
C PRO A 130 18.58 -14.36 4.70
N ILE A 131 18.06 -14.09 3.50
CA ILE A 131 18.11 -12.77 2.84
C ILE A 131 16.68 -12.31 2.66
N LYS A 132 16.25 -11.30 3.41
CA LYS A 132 14.90 -10.75 3.29
C LYS A 132 14.93 -9.30 2.83
N ALA A 133 13.98 -8.92 1.98
CA ALA A 133 13.83 -7.54 1.53
C ALA A 133 12.72 -6.85 2.33
N TYR A 134 13.03 -5.73 2.94
CA TYR A 134 12.06 -4.82 3.53
C TYR A 134 11.89 -3.60 2.63
N VAL A 135 10.65 -3.26 2.32
CA VAL A 135 10.30 -2.11 1.49
C VAL A 135 9.59 -1.09 2.37
N GLY A 136 10.31 -0.02 2.73
CA GLY A 136 9.78 1.05 3.58
C GLY A 136 9.24 2.24 2.80
N GLY A 137 9.70 2.44 1.55
CA GLY A 137 9.26 3.49 0.66
C GLY A 137 8.85 2.92 -0.70
N GLN A 138 9.82 2.59 -1.54
CA GLN A 138 9.56 2.09 -2.89
C GLN A 138 10.49 0.94 -3.26
N ALA A 139 9.93 -0.11 -3.86
CA ALA A 139 10.68 -1.11 -4.61
C ALA A 139 10.06 -1.24 -6.00
N ALA A 140 10.49 -0.39 -6.92
CA ALA A 140 9.95 -0.36 -8.27
C ALA A 140 10.96 -0.86 -9.29
N SER A 141 10.47 -1.52 -10.33
CA SER A 141 11.21 -1.91 -11.52
C SER A 141 12.48 -2.72 -11.17
N ALA A 142 13.70 -2.23 -11.46
CA ALA A 142 14.94 -2.92 -11.11
C ALA A 142 15.03 -3.30 -9.63
N MET A 143 14.58 -2.41 -8.72
CA MET A 143 14.57 -2.72 -7.29
C MET A 143 13.58 -3.85 -6.95
N TYR A 144 12.43 -3.88 -7.61
CA TYR A 144 11.49 -4.98 -7.42
C TYR A 144 12.06 -6.31 -7.92
N TRP A 145 12.80 -6.31 -9.05
CA TRP A 145 13.50 -7.51 -9.51
C TRP A 145 14.48 -8.02 -8.45
N ILE A 146 15.31 -7.13 -7.88
CA ILE A 146 16.26 -7.46 -6.82
C ILE A 146 15.51 -7.98 -5.57
N ALA A 147 14.50 -7.26 -5.10
CA ALA A 147 13.73 -7.63 -3.92
C ALA A 147 13.03 -8.97 -4.08
N SER A 148 12.45 -9.23 -5.26
CA SER A 148 11.79 -10.51 -5.56
C SER A 148 12.69 -11.73 -5.47
N ALA A 149 14.02 -11.53 -5.61
CA ALA A 149 15.01 -12.59 -5.51
C ALA A 149 15.36 -12.99 -4.07
N ALA A 150 14.99 -12.18 -3.07
CA ALA A 150 15.17 -12.50 -1.65
C ALA A 150 14.26 -13.67 -1.20
N ASP A 151 14.55 -14.26 -0.05
CA ASP A 151 13.71 -15.34 0.51
C ASP A 151 12.29 -14.89 0.82
N GLU A 152 12.14 -13.63 1.27
CA GLU A 152 10.86 -13.03 1.62
C GLU A 152 10.89 -11.52 1.34
N VAL A 153 9.75 -10.97 0.91
CA VAL A 153 9.54 -9.54 0.69
C VAL A 153 8.52 -9.02 1.71
N ILE A 154 8.96 -8.18 2.61
CA ILE A 154 8.14 -7.51 3.63
C ILE A 154 7.91 -6.07 3.20
N VAL A 155 6.69 -5.59 3.32
CA VAL A 155 6.30 -4.26 2.85
C VAL A 155 5.63 -3.45 3.96
N ASP A 156 5.97 -2.15 4.06
CA ASP A 156 5.22 -1.18 4.87
C ASP A 156 3.84 -0.91 4.25
N ASP A 157 2.85 -0.55 5.06
CA ASP A 157 1.49 -0.26 4.61
C ASP A 157 1.39 0.82 3.53
N THR A 158 2.33 1.76 3.52
CA THR A 158 2.37 2.90 2.58
C THR A 158 3.37 2.70 1.44
N ALA A 159 4.21 1.67 1.52
CA ALA A 159 5.25 1.43 0.54
C ALA A 159 4.71 0.91 -0.79
N GLN A 160 5.44 1.17 -1.86
CA GLN A 160 5.01 0.93 -3.24
C GLN A 160 5.90 -0.11 -3.93
N LEU A 161 5.28 -1.10 -4.57
CA LEU A 161 5.96 -2.16 -5.32
C LEU A 161 5.40 -2.26 -6.74
N GLY A 162 6.24 -2.67 -7.67
CA GLY A 162 5.80 -2.96 -9.04
C GLY A 162 6.66 -2.32 -10.12
N SER A 163 6.03 -1.65 -11.08
CA SER A 163 6.69 -1.10 -12.28
C SER A 163 7.50 -2.17 -13.02
N VAL A 164 6.91 -3.37 -13.19
CA VAL A 164 7.54 -4.50 -13.88
C VAL A 164 7.45 -4.28 -15.39
N GLY A 165 8.56 -3.79 -15.95
CA GLY A 165 8.65 -3.42 -17.36
C GLY A 165 9.94 -2.67 -17.66
N VAL A 166 10.15 -2.35 -18.93
CA VAL A 166 11.35 -1.68 -19.46
C VAL A 166 10.95 -0.42 -20.21
N VAL A 167 11.65 0.67 -19.94
CA VAL A 167 11.49 1.93 -20.68
C VAL A 167 12.78 2.26 -21.42
N LEU A 168 12.69 2.56 -22.70
CA LEU A 168 13.76 3.11 -23.51
C LEU A 168 13.41 4.54 -23.88
N SER A 169 14.08 5.51 -23.26
CA SER A 169 13.92 6.93 -23.57
C SER A 169 15.02 7.36 -24.53
N LEU A 170 14.63 7.91 -25.67
CA LEU A 170 15.54 8.35 -26.70
C LEU A 170 15.28 9.81 -27.06
N ARG A 171 16.32 10.59 -27.25
CA ARG A 171 16.21 11.96 -27.72
C ARG A 171 17.03 12.14 -28.98
N LYS A 172 16.44 12.65 -30.06
CA LYS A 172 17.16 13.05 -31.25
C LYS A 172 17.81 14.40 -31.00
N ARG A 173 19.10 14.50 -31.28
CA ARG A 173 19.84 15.76 -31.23
C ARG A 173 19.88 16.33 -32.66
N GLU A 174 19.46 17.56 -32.78
CA GLU A 174 19.70 18.31 -34.02
C GLU A 174 21.16 18.74 -34.09
N ASP A 175 21.70 18.79 -35.32
CA ASP A 175 23.05 19.34 -35.55
C ASP A 175 23.09 20.80 -35.11
N ARG A 176 24.18 21.22 -34.53
CA ARG A 176 24.39 22.62 -34.19
C ARG A 176 24.49 23.45 -35.47
N PRO A 177 24.05 24.71 -35.47
CA PRO A 177 24.26 25.59 -36.62
C PRO A 177 25.71 25.58 -37.08
N GLY A 178 25.94 25.17 -38.35
CA GLY A 178 27.29 25.06 -38.93
C GLY A 178 27.98 23.71 -38.75
N GLU A 179 27.43 22.78 -37.99
CA GLU A 179 27.91 21.38 -37.87
C GLU A 179 26.98 20.45 -38.68
N LYS A 180 27.57 19.46 -39.34
CA LYS A 180 26.83 18.35 -39.98
C LYS A 180 27.44 17.03 -39.56
N SER A 181 26.62 16.14 -39.01
CA SER A 181 27.01 14.76 -38.72
C SER A 181 26.75 13.86 -39.90
N TYR A 182 27.74 13.02 -40.23
CA TYR A 182 27.56 11.97 -41.23
C TYR A 182 27.86 10.62 -40.58
N GLU A 183 26.97 9.67 -40.77
CA GLU A 183 27.13 8.28 -40.31
C GLU A 183 27.09 7.34 -41.51
N ILE A 184 28.05 6.44 -41.55
CA ILE A 184 28.09 5.37 -42.56
C ILE A 184 28.02 4.03 -41.81
N VAL A 185 26.96 3.28 -42.04
CA VAL A 185 26.77 1.95 -41.51
C VAL A 185 27.13 0.92 -42.58
N SER A 186 27.90 -0.09 -42.19
CA SER A 186 28.30 -1.14 -43.13
C SER A 186 27.08 -1.91 -43.66
N SER A 187 27.10 -2.30 -44.92
CA SER A 187 25.94 -2.92 -45.59
C SER A 187 25.49 -4.25 -44.97
N ASN A 188 26.39 -4.95 -44.30
CA ASN A 188 26.06 -6.20 -43.58
C ASN A 188 25.35 -5.98 -42.23
N ALA A 189 25.25 -4.75 -41.74
CA ALA A 189 24.70 -4.44 -40.43
C ALA A 189 23.65 -3.30 -40.47
N PRO A 190 22.59 -3.37 -41.26
CA PRO A 190 21.62 -2.29 -41.45
C PRO A 190 20.89 -1.94 -40.15
N ASN A 191 20.76 -2.92 -39.24
CA ASN A 191 20.06 -2.75 -37.97
C ASN A 191 20.92 -2.15 -36.84
N LYS A 192 22.18 -1.77 -37.14
CA LYS A 192 23.07 -1.20 -36.13
C LYS A 192 22.67 0.20 -35.66
N ARG A 193 21.93 0.93 -36.50
CA ARG A 193 21.41 2.26 -36.26
C ARG A 193 19.94 2.35 -36.64
N PRO A 194 19.03 1.89 -35.75
CA PRO A 194 17.61 2.00 -36.02
C PRO A 194 17.19 3.48 -36.04
N ASP A 195 16.48 3.87 -37.10
CA ASP A 195 15.96 5.23 -37.25
C ASP A 195 14.58 5.32 -36.59
N MET A 196 14.50 6.09 -35.52
CA MET A 196 13.28 6.33 -34.76
C MET A 196 12.16 7.02 -35.56
N GLU A 197 12.49 7.69 -36.67
CA GLU A 197 11.51 8.35 -37.50
C GLU A 197 10.81 7.37 -38.48
N THR A 198 11.40 6.19 -38.65
CA THR A 198 10.81 5.10 -39.47
C THR A 198 10.03 4.11 -38.61
N GLU A 199 9.01 3.49 -39.19
CA GLU A 199 8.27 2.41 -38.54
C GLU A 199 9.17 1.20 -38.26
N ALA A 200 10.01 0.83 -39.21
CA ALA A 200 10.97 -0.29 -39.05
C ALA A 200 11.96 -0.05 -37.92
N GLY A 201 12.49 1.15 -37.80
CA GLY A 201 13.40 1.51 -36.71
C GLY A 201 12.73 1.49 -35.35
N ARG A 202 11.51 1.99 -35.24
CA ARG A 202 10.71 1.89 -34.00
C ARG A 202 10.40 0.45 -33.63
N ALA A 203 9.95 -0.37 -34.59
CA ALA A 203 9.67 -1.80 -34.37
C ALA A 203 10.90 -2.55 -33.88
N GLN A 204 12.07 -2.27 -34.41
CA GLN A 204 13.33 -2.88 -33.96
C GLN A 204 13.68 -2.50 -32.53
N LEU A 205 13.49 -1.26 -32.12
CA LEU A 205 13.73 -0.83 -30.74
C LEU A 205 12.68 -1.39 -29.78
N GLN A 206 11.42 -1.49 -30.21
CA GLN A 206 10.36 -2.16 -29.46
C GLN A 206 10.72 -3.62 -29.20
N THR A 207 11.11 -4.38 -30.24
CA THR A 207 11.53 -5.78 -30.09
C THR A 207 12.64 -5.93 -29.05
N ARG A 208 13.66 -5.09 -29.09
CA ARG A 208 14.76 -5.12 -28.11
C ARG A 208 14.27 -4.81 -26.68
N THR A 209 13.32 -3.89 -26.54
CA THR A 209 12.73 -3.54 -25.24
C THR A 209 11.88 -4.67 -24.70
N ASP A 210 11.11 -5.34 -25.56
CA ASP A 210 10.26 -6.49 -25.23
C ASP A 210 11.09 -7.72 -24.83
N GLU A 211 12.23 -7.96 -25.50
CA GLU A 211 13.17 -9.02 -25.13
C GLU A 211 13.69 -8.83 -23.71
N LEU A 212 14.10 -7.61 -23.33
CA LEU A 212 14.52 -7.31 -21.97
C LEU A 212 13.37 -7.46 -20.97
N ALA A 213 12.17 -6.99 -21.32
CA ALA A 213 10.98 -7.14 -20.49
C ALA A 213 10.62 -8.62 -20.28
N SER A 214 10.77 -9.47 -21.30
CA SER A 214 10.53 -10.90 -21.17
C SER A 214 11.46 -11.54 -20.14
N VAL A 215 12.76 -11.22 -20.18
CA VAL A 215 13.72 -11.73 -19.18
C VAL A 215 13.31 -11.29 -17.77
N PHE A 216 12.93 -10.03 -17.58
CA PHE A 216 12.48 -9.53 -16.29
C PHE A 216 11.26 -10.30 -15.77
N LEU A 217 10.24 -10.44 -16.60
CA LEU A 217 9.01 -11.15 -16.26
C LEU A 217 9.27 -12.62 -15.90
N ASP A 218 10.13 -13.31 -16.66
CA ASP A 218 10.48 -14.72 -16.40
C ASP A 218 11.16 -14.88 -15.03
N LYS A 219 12.07 -13.95 -14.69
CA LYS A 219 12.77 -13.99 -13.41
C LYS A 219 11.85 -13.68 -12.24
N VAL A 220 10.96 -12.69 -12.38
CA VAL A 220 9.98 -12.36 -11.36
C VAL A 220 8.98 -13.52 -11.17
N ALA A 221 8.50 -14.12 -12.24
CA ALA A 221 7.63 -15.29 -12.20
C ALA A 221 8.24 -16.41 -11.35
N ARG A 222 9.50 -16.77 -11.67
CA ARG A 222 10.28 -17.76 -10.90
C ARG A 222 10.45 -17.34 -9.44
N ASN A 223 10.89 -16.13 -9.20
CA ASN A 223 11.22 -15.62 -7.87
C ASN A 223 10.01 -15.60 -6.93
N ARG A 224 8.84 -15.25 -7.47
CA ARG A 224 7.57 -15.17 -6.74
C ARG A 224 6.71 -16.42 -6.82
N ASN A 225 7.20 -17.45 -7.54
CA ASN A 225 6.47 -18.70 -7.76
C ASN A 225 5.06 -18.47 -8.32
N ILE A 226 4.97 -17.62 -9.34
CA ILE A 226 3.72 -17.25 -10.03
C ILE A 226 3.84 -17.73 -11.49
N PRO A 227 2.77 -18.28 -12.10
CA PRO A 227 2.77 -18.59 -13.53
C PRO A 227 3.15 -17.35 -14.35
N ARG A 228 4.04 -17.54 -15.33
CA ARG A 228 4.59 -16.45 -16.15
C ARG A 228 3.51 -15.60 -16.82
N GLU A 229 2.47 -16.24 -17.30
CA GLU A 229 1.33 -15.64 -17.98
C GLU A 229 0.48 -14.74 -17.04
N GLU A 230 0.47 -15.03 -15.74
CA GLU A 230 -0.31 -14.26 -14.77
C GLU A 230 0.41 -13.01 -14.25
N VAL A 231 1.75 -12.97 -14.36
CA VAL A 231 2.55 -11.89 -13.75
C VAL A 231 2.11 -10.52 -14.24
N ASN A 232 1.87 -10.39 -15.54
CA ASN A 232 1.56 -9.10 -16.14
C ASN A 232 0.23 -8.52 -15.60
N ASP A 233 -0.80 -9.35 -15.54
CA ASP A 233 -2.12 -8.92 -15.07
C ASP A 233 -2.14 -8.72 -13.55
N ARG A 234 -1.59 -9.67 -12.79
CA ARG A 234 -1.50 -9.56 -11.32
C ARG A 234 -0.67 -8.36 -10.88
N PHE A 235 0.39 -8.03 -11.63
CA PHE A 235 1.32 -6.95 -11.31
C PHE A 235 0.97 -5.64 -12.06
N ARG A 236 -0.31 -5.47 -12.41
CA ARG A 236 -0.88 -4.23 -12.92
C ARG A 236 -0.23 -3.71 -14.21
N GLN A 237 0.27 -4.63 -15.06
CA GLN A 237 0.80 -4.29 -16.39
C GLN A 237 1.83 -3.13 -16.35
N GLY A 238 2.78 -3.20 -15.43
CA GLY A 238 3.79 -2.16 -15.21
C GLY A 238 3.37 -1.05 -14.24
N GLY A 239 2.20 -1.14 -13.65
CA GLY A 239 1.73 -0.24 -12.60
C GLY A 239 2.33 -0.53 -11.23
N ILE A 240 1.87 0.20 -10.22
CA ILE A 240 2.32 0.13 -8.83
C ILE A 240 1.19 -0.38 -7.93
N ALA A 241 1.54 -1.22 -6.94
CA ALA A 241 0.67 -1.63 -5.85
C ALA A 241 1.22 -1.11 -4.52
N THR A 242 0.35 -0.75 -3.58
CA THR A 242 0.73 -0.18 -2.28
C THR A 242 0.36 -1.14 -1.16
N GLY A 243 1.27 -1.35 -0.23
CA GLY A 243 1.05 -2.04 1.04
C GLY A 243 0.30 -3.38 0.90
N ALA A 244 -0.86 -3.48 1.52
CA ALA A 244 -1.70 -4.69 1.50
C ALA A 244 -2.08 -5.14 0.08
N LEU A 245 -2.30 -4.21 -0.87
CA LEU A 245 -2.60 -4.56 -2.26
C LEU A 245 -1.41 -5.20 -2.98
N ALA A 246 -0.17 -4.88 -2.58
CA ALA A 246 1.01 -5.56 -3.09
C ALA A 246 1.12 -7.00 -2.56
N VAL A 247 0.71 -7.23 -1.31
CA VAL A 247 0.62 -8.58 -0.73
C VAL A 247 -0.47 -9.39 -1.43
N GLU A 248 -1.65 -8.83 -1.62
CA GLU A 248 -2.77 -9.48 -2.32
C GLU A 248 -2.39 -9.86 -3.75
N ALA A 249 -1.67 -8.99 -4.46
CA ALA A 249 -1.17 -9.28 -5.81
C ALA A 249 -0.07 -10.36 -5.84
N GLY A 250 0.51 -10.73 -4.70
CA GLY A 250 1.66 -11.63 -4.60
C GLY A 250 3.00 -10.98 -4.89
N MET A 251 3.05 -9.64 -4.92
CA MET A 251 4.30 -8.89 -5.05
C MET A 251 5.13 -8.91 -3.77
N ALA A 252 4.50 -8.95 -2.61
CA ALA A 252 5.11 -9.11 -1.30
C ALA A 252 4.48 -10.31 -0.57
N ASP A 253 5.14 -10.75 0.51
CA ASP A 253 4.70 -11.91 1.29
C ASP A 253 3.83 -11.49 2.47
N ARG A 254 4.16 -10.37 3.09
CA ARG A 254 3.41 -9.82 4.23
C ARG A 254 3.68 -8.34 4.48
N LEU A 255 2.81 -7.73 5.26
CA LEU A 255 3.06 -6.42 5.88
C LEU A 255 4.03 -6.56 7.06
N GLY A 256 4.80 -5.50 7.34
CA GLY A 256 5.69 -5.46 8.48
C GLY A 256 6.54 -4.20 8.55
N SER A 257 7.40 -4.12 9.58
CA SER A 257 8.34 -3.02 9.77
C SER A 257 9.79 -3.50 9.74
N LEU A 258 10.73 -2.61 9.46
CA LEU A 258 12.16 -2.93 9.49
C LEU A 258 12.59 -3.43 10.87
N GLU A 259 12.10 -2.81 11.94
CA GLU A 259 12.44 -3.18 13.31
C GLU A 259 11.95 -4.58 13.66
N SER A 260 10.71 -4.94 13.25
CA SER A 260 10.19 -6.29 13.49
C SER A 260 10.97 -7.33 12.70
N LEU A 261 11.36 -7.01 11.46
CA LEU A 261 12.17 -7.89 10.63
C LEU A 261 13.57 -8.13 11.24
N ILE A 262 14.24 -7.07 11.69
CA ILE A 262 15.57 -7.21 12.32
C ILE A 262 15.48 -8.07 13.58
N ALA A 263 14.49 -7.83 14.44
CA ALA A 263 14.28 -8.62 15.64
C ALA A 263 14.01 -10.11 15.31
N GLU A 264 13.24 -10.40 14.29
CA GLU A 264 12.98 -11.75 13.79
C GLU A 264 14.26 -12.43 13.32
N LEU A 265 15.03 -11.77 12.45
CA LEU A 265 16.26 -12.29 11.87
C LEU A 265 17.39 -12.45 12.89
N ALA A 266 17.43 -11.61 13.90
CA ALA A 266 18.41 -11.72 15.02
C ALA A 266 18.22 -13.01 15.81
N GLY A 267 17.11 -13.75 15.64
CA GLY A 267 16.73 -14.86 16.49
C GLY A 267 16.46 -14.36 17.92
N SER A 268 16.46 -13.03 18.14
CA SER A 268 15.66 -12.47 19.17
C SER A 268 14.27 -12.96 18.82
N THR A 269 13.75 -13.95 19.58
CA THR A 269 12.33 -13.92 19.75
C THR A 269 12.12 -12.46 20.12
N SER A 270 11.72 -11.63 19.17
CA SER A 270 10.85 -10.53 19.49
C SER A 270 10.04 -11.15 20.58
N PRO A 271 9.92 -10.54 21.79
CA PRO A 271 8.89 -11.06 22.61
C PRO A 271 7.81 -11.19 21.58
N THR A 272 7.77 -12.47 20.97
CA THR A 272 6.65 -12.92 20.27
C THR A 272 5.66 -11.99 20.82
N SER A 273 5.17 -10.91 20.07
CA SER A 273 4.09 -10.27 20.67
C SER A 273 3.56 -11.42 21.47
N THR A 274 4.09 -11.54 22.72
CA THR A 274 3.46 -12.35 23.67
C THR A 274 2.17 -11.68 23.47
N THR A 275 1.40 -12.24 22.58
CA THR A 275 0.03 -12.29 22.84
C THR A 275 0.11 -12.77 24.27
N ARG A 276 0.44 -11.80 25.16
CA ARG A 276 -0.17 -11.72 26.44
C ARG A 276 -1.53 -11.97 25.93
N SER A 277 -1.96 -13.23 26.09
CA SER A 277 -3.33 -13.58 25.86
C SER A 277 -4.07 -12.55 26.68
N VAL A 278 -4.13 -11.36 26.12
CA VAL A 278 -5.05 -10.32 26.46
C VAL A 278 -6.26 -11.08 26.05
N MET A 279 -6.97 -11.67 27.03
CA MET A 279 -8.27 -12.22 26.80
C MET A 279 -8.97 -11.14 26.02
N MET A 280 -8.97 -11.28 24.70
CA MET A 280 -9.65 -10.32 23.83
C MET A 280 -11.10 -10.54 24.15
N THR A 281 -11.67 -9.57 24.85
CA THR A 281 -13.07 -9.62 25.18
C THR A 281 -13.82 -9.38 23.88
N THR A 282 -14.30 -10.46 23.27
CA THR A 282 -15.09 -10.39 22.04
C THR A 282 -16.47 -9.88 22.41
N VAL A 283 -16.82 -8.71 21.95
CA VAL A 283 -18.16 -8.11 22.13
C VAL A 283 -18.94 -8.23 20.82
N LYS A 284 -20.21 -8.61 20.95
CA LYS A 284 -21.12 -8.78 19.80
C LYS A 284 -22.16 -7.69 19.70
N THR A 285 -22.39 -6.95 20.80
CA THR A 285 -23.41 -5.92 20.89
C THR A 285 -22.86 -4.64 21.50
N THR A 286 -23.52 -3.50 21.22
CA THR A 286 -23.20 -2.21 21.83
C THR A 286 -23.33 -2.24 23.37
N ALA A 287 -24.25 -3.01 23.91
CA ALA A 287 -24.44 -3.18 25.33
C ALA A 287 -23.24 -3.93 25.98
N GLU A 288 -22.76 -4.98 25.32
CA GLU A 288 -21.54 -5.70 25.76
C GLU A 288 -20.28 -4.82 25.67
N LEU A 289 -20.20 -3.98 24.62
CA LEU A 289 -19.10 -3.01 24.48
C LEU A 289 -19.13 -2.00 25.64
N GLN A 290 -20.29 -1.49 25.98
CA GLN A 290 -20.45 -0.53 27.07
C GLN A 290 -20.13 -1.15 28.43
N ALA A 291 -20.61 -2.37 28.68
CA ALA A 291 -20.28 -3.12 29.88
C ALA A 291 -18.78 -3.44 30.02
N ALA A 292 -18.11 -3.75 28.89
CA ALA A 292 -16.67 -4.01 28.90
C ALA A 292 -15.85 -2.73 29.20
N ILE A 293 -16.30 -1.58 28.70
CA ILE A 293 -15.66 -0.27 29.00
C ILE A 293 -15.89 0.11 30.48
N GLU A 294 -17.10 -0.08 31.00
CA GLU A 294 -17.43 0.20 32.40
C GLU A 294 -16.67 -0.73 33.37
N ALA A 295 -16.37 -1.96 32.94
CA ALA A 295 -15.54 -2.91 33.69
C ALA A 295 -14.04 -2.57 33.63
N GLY A 296 -13.62 -1.48 32.97
CA GLY A 296 -12.22 -1.05 32.88
C GLY A 296 -11.37 -1.87 31.90
N THR A 297 -11.98 -2.61 30.98
CA THR A 297 -11.27 -3.35 29.94
C THR A 297 -10.58 -2.35 28.99
N ASP A 298 -9.27 -2.53 28.74
CA ASP A 298 -8.53 -1.67 27.82
C ASP A 298 -9.20 -1.69 26.43
N PRO A 299 -9.62 -0.55 25.87
CA PRO A 299 -10.29 -0.48 24.56
C PRO A 299 -9.52 -1.16 23.44
N LYS A 300 -8.19 -1.24 23.53
CA LYS A 300 -7.32 -1.93 22.57
C LYS A 300 -7.44 -3.47 22.61
N THR A 301 -8.07 -4.01 23.65
CA THR A 301 -8.26 -5.46 23.85
C THR A 301 -9.68 -5.92 23.57
N ILE A 302 -10.56 -4.99 23.16
CA ILE A 302 -11.93 -5.29 22.78
C ILE A 302 -11.96 -5.55 21.27
N GLN A 303 -12.28 -6.77 20.90
CA GLN A 303 -12.52 -7.15 19.50
C GLN A 303 -14.03 -7.21 19.24
N ILE A 304 -14.50 -6.41 18.31
CA ILE A 304 -15.88 -6.52 17.81
C ILE A 304 -15.90 -7.75 16.90
N ALA A 305 -16.69 -8.77 17.26
CA ALA A 305 -16.90 -9.90 16.37
C ALA A 305 -17.43 -9.37 15.04
N ALA A 306 -16.86 -9.80 13.92
CA ALA A 306 -17.44 -9.56 12.62
C ALA A 306 -18.88 -10.07 12.70
N ALA A 307 -19.85 -9.19 12.44
CA ALA A 307 -21.24 -9.54 12.48
C ALA A 307 -21.44 -10.72 11.52
N ASP A 308 -21.94 -11.83 12.03
CA ASP A 308 -22.60 -12.80 11.19
C ASP A 308 -23.51 -12.00 10.25
N THR A 309 -23.49 -12.31 8.99
CA THR A 309 -24.22 -11.60 7.93
C THR A 309 -25.58 -11.21 8.45
N VAL A 310 -25.73 -9.92 8.78
CA VAL A 310 -27.00 -9.38 9.28
C VAL A 310 -28.02 -9.64 8.19
N ASP A 311 -28.98 -10.49 8.49
CA ASP A 311 -30.15 -10.67 7.61
C ASP A 311 -30.89 -9.34 7.58
N VAL A 312 -30.55 -8.53 6.60
CA VAL A 312 -31.06 -7.16 6.42
C VAL A 312 -32.60 -7.18 6.30
N GLU A 313 -33.17 -8.25 5.75
CA GLU A 313 -34.62 -8.41 5.64
C GLU A 313 -35.26 -8.66 7.01
N LYS A 314 -34.65 -9.48 7.85
CA LYS A 314 -35.11 -9.71 9.21
C LYS A 314 -35.03 -8.46 10.08
N VAL A 315 -33.93 -7.74 10.02
CA VAL A 315 -33.75 -6.45 10.76
C VAL A 315 -34.78 -5.43 10.30
N ARG A 316 -35.08 -5.35 9.01
CA ARG A 316 -36.10 -4.47 8.46
C ARG A 316 -37.50 -4.89 8.89
N ALA A 317 -37.80 -6.18 8.91
CA ALA A 317 -39.06 -6.71 9.38
C ALA A 317 -39.29 -6.41 10.87
N ASP A 318 -38.25 -6.68 11.71
CA ASP A 318 -38.29 -6.43 13.16
C ASP A 318 -38.46 -4.94 13.47
N ALA A 319 -37.77 -4.07 12.76
CA ALA A 319 -37.90 -2.62 12.89
C ALA A 319 -39.29 -2.12 12.47
N THR A 320 -39.84 -2.68 11.39
CA THR A 320 -41.16 -2.30 10.90
C THR A 320 -42.23 -2.74 11.90
N GLU A 321 -42.11 -3.93 12.49
CA GLU A 321 -43.04 -4.43 13.51
C GLU A 321 -42.92 -3.61 14.80
N ALA A 322 -41.74 -3.25 15.24
CA ALA A 322 -41.55 -2.41 16.42
C ALA A 322 -42.20 -1.02 16.24
N GLU A 323 -42.00 -0.41 15.07
CA GLU A 323 -42.61 0.90 14.76
C GLU A 323 -44.12 0.83 14.66
N ARG A 324 -44.65 -0.26 14.07
CA ARG A 324 -46.09 -0.50 14.04
C ARG A 324 -46.68 -0.64 15.45
N LYS A 325 -46.01 -1.37 16.35
CA LYS A 325 -46.42 -1.51 17.76
C LYS A 325 -46.39 -0.17 18.48
N ARG A 326 -45.36 0.66 18.24
CA ARG A 326 -45.25 2.00 18.79
C ARG A 326 -46.42 2.90 18.34
N CYS A 327 -46.67 2.97 17.04
CA CYS A 327 -47.75 3.76 16.48
C CYS A 327 -49.14 3.31 17.01
N MET A 328 -49.40 2.02 17.07
CA MET A 328 -50.65 1.47 17.62
C MET A 328 -50.77 1.80 19.11
N GLY A 329 -49.71 1.69 19.89
CA GLY A 329 -49.70 2.06 21.30
C GLY A 329 -50.01 3.54 21.52
N ILE A 330 -49.44 4.44 20.72
CA ILE A 330 -49.73 5.89 20.79
C ILE A 330 -51.22 6.15 20.40
N GLN A 331 -51.72 5.52 19.35
CA GLN A 331 -53.13 5.67 18.93
C GLN A 331 -54.10 5.15 19.99
N ALA A 332 -53.75 4.11 20.74
CA ALA A 332 -54.56 3.60 21.84
C ALA A 332 -54.70 4.59 23.03
N LEU A 333 -53.77 5.55 23.13
CA LEU A 333 -53.82 6.63 24.13
C LEU A 333 -54.67 7.84 23.68
N ALA A 334 -55.22 7.81 22.47
CA ALA A 334 -55.98 8.91 21.92
C ALA A 334 -57.25 9.16 22.76
N MET A 335 -57.44 10.39 23.21
CA MET A 335 -58.60 10.88 23.92
C MET A 335 -59.23 12.02 23.15
N PRO A 336 -60.55 12.23 23.21
CA PRO A 336 -61.21 13.35 22.58
C PRO A 336 -60.63 14.69 23.05
N GLY A 337 -60.26 15.57 22.09
CA GLY A 337 -59.69 16.86 22.36
C GLY A 337 -58.14 16.90 22.47
N PHE A 338 -57.44 15.75 22.28
CA PHE A 338 -55.98 15.61 22.30
C PHE A 338 -55.40 15.10 20.97
N GLU A 339 -56.14 15.22 19.91
CA GLU A 339 -55.78 14.67 18.59
C GLU A 339 -54.47 15.29 18.04
N LYS A 340 -54.21 16.56 18.37
CA LYS A 340 -53.01 17.27 17.95
C LYS A 340 -51.76 16.75 18.65
N GLU A 341 -51.85 16.48 19.94
CA GLU A 341 -50.76 15.94 20.75
C GLU A 341 -50.39 14.52 20.32
N VAL A 342 -51.40 13.68 20.05
CA VAL A 342 -51.22 12.33 19.54
C VAL A 342 -50.55 12.35 18.14
N ALA A 343 -51.01 13.23 17.24
CA ALA A 343 -50.43 13.36 15.92
C ALA A 343 -48.96 13.86 15.99
N ALA A 344 -48.68 14.81 16.87
CA ALA A 344 -47.33 15.30 17.10
C ALA A 344 -46.39 14.20 17.62
N ALA A 345 -46.83 13.39 18.57
CA ALA A 345 -46.07 12.25 19.12
C ALA A 345 -45.75 11.17 18.07
N LEU A 346 -46.65 10.89 17.15
CA LEU A 346 -46.43 9.97 16.04
C LEU A 346 -45.35 10.48 15.08
N VAL A 347 -45.38 11.77 14.75
CA VAL A 347 -44.44 12.41 13.83
C VAL A 347 -43.04 12.55 14.45
N ASN A 348 -42.98 12.91 15.75
CA ASN A 348 -41.74 13.15 16.47
C ASN A 348 -41.00 11.83 16.84
N GLY A 349 -41.64 10.68 16.69
CA GLY A 349 -41.06 9.40 17.08
C GLY A 349 -41.10 9.14 18.60
N ASP A 350 -41.99 9.79 19.34
CA ASP A 350 -42.11 9.66 20.79
C ASP A 350 -42.45 8.20 21.18
N SER A 351 -42.02 7.74 22.36
CA SER A 351 -42.45 6.44 22.90
C SER A 351 -43.87 6.53 23.42
N VAL A 352 -44.49 5.35 23.56
CA VAL A 352 -45.87 5.22 24.11
C VAL A 352 -45.93 5.81 25.52
N GLU A 353 -44.91 5.57 26.34
CA GLU A 353 -44.80 6.07 27.72
C GLU A 353 -44.62 7.60 27.75
N ALA A 354 -43.76 8.13 26.90
CA ALA A 354 -43.53 9.61 26.81
C ALA A 354 -44.79 10.32 26.36
N THR A 355 -45.50 9.74 25.39
CA THR A 355 -46.80 10.25 24.89
C THR A 355 -47.84 10.22 25.99
N GLY A 356 -47.96 9.10 26.75
CA GLY A 356 -48.89 8.98 27.88
C GLY A 356 -48.62 10.07 28.94
N LEU A 357 -47.37 10.31 29.28
CA LEU A 357 -46.99 11.35 30.26
C LEU A 357 -47.29 12.77 29.72
N SER A 358 -47.09 13.00 28.45
CA SER A 358 -47.38 14.31 27.81
C SER A 358 -48.89 14.58 27.77
N LEU A 359 -49.68 13.57 27.41
CA LEU A 359 -51.15 13.65 27.41
C LEU A 359 -51.68 13.87 28.81
N PHE A 360 -51.14 13.18 29.82
CA PHE A 360 -51.53 13.37 31.22
C PHE A 360 -51.27 14.79 31.69
N LYS A 361 -50.10 15.36 31.38
CA LYS A 361 -49.78 16.77 31.71
C LYS A 361 -50.73 17.72 30.99
N ALA A 362 -50.96 17.53 29.70
CA ALA A 362 -51.85 18.37 28.91
C ALA A 362 -53.31 18.29 29.41
N ALA A 363 -53.76 17.14 29.91
CA ALA A 363 -55.05 16.95 30.55
C ALA A 363 -55.14 17.73 31.89
N GLN A 364 -54.09 17.67 32.70
CA GLN A 364 -53.97 18.39 33.95
C GLN A 364 -53.99 19.94 33.75
N ASP A 365 -53.29 20.42 32.74
CA ASP A 365 -53.24 21.85 32.37
C ASP A 365 -54.60 22.34 31.85
N ARG A 366 -55.42 21.47 31.26
CA ARG A 366 -56.80 21.80 30.82
C ARG A 366 -57.86 21.58 31.90
N GLY A 367 -57.44 21.25 33.12
CA GLY A 367 -58.35 21.12 34.27
C GLY A 367 -59.20 19.82 34.25
N VAL A 368 -58.81 18.81 33.46
CA VAL A 368 -59.49 17.51 33.44
C VAL A 368 -59.06 16.72 34.68
N SER A 369 -59.98 16.55 35.66
CA SER A 369 -59.69 15.75 36.87
C SER A 369 -60.23 14.32 36.71
N LEU A 370 -59.53 13.38 37.37
CA LEU A 370 -59.94 11.96 37.41
C LEU A 370 -61.38 11.74 37.88
N ALA A 371 -61.93 12.65 38.68
CA ALA A 371 -63.31 12.60 39.13
C ALA A 371 -64.33 12.93 38.02
N GLY A 372 -63.94 13.69 36.98
CA GLY A 372 -64.79 13.99 35.83
C GLY A 372 -64.88 12.84 34.82
N MET A 373 -63.86 11.96 34.76
CA MET A 373 -63.85 10.83 33.83
C MET A 373 -64.71 9.64 34.27
N GLN A 374 -65.04 9.54 35.58
CA GLN A 374 -65.92 8.47 36.11
C GLN A 374 -67.41 8.74 35.90
N GLY A 375 -67.77 9.96 35.49
CA GLY A 375 -69.18 10.35 35.30
C GLY A 375 -69.82 9.91 33.99
N ASP A 376 -69.05 9.51 32.99
CA ASP A 376 -69.56 9.26 31.63
C ASP A 376 -69.67 7.75 31.27
N SER A 377 -69.38 6.81 32.21
CA SER A 377 -69.40 5.39 31.97
C SER A 377 -70.70 4.66 32.41
N THR A 378 -71.80 5.38 32.68
CA THR A 378 -73.09 4.79 33.07
C THR A 378 -74.20 5.14 32.08
N GLN A 379 -74.14 4.53 30.88
CA GLN A 379 -75.33 4.21 30.12
C GLN A 379 -75.11 2.98 29.23
N ALA A 380 -75.50 1.84 29.72
CA ALA A 380 -75.67 0.63 28.91
C ALA A 380 -76.89 0.81 28.00
N PRO A 381 -76.87 0.43 26.71
CA PRO A 381 -78.04 0.44 25.84
C PRO A 381 -78.98 -0.65 26.26
N PRO A 382 -80.37 -0.46 26.13
CA PRO A 382 -81.39 -1.43 26.54
C PRO A 382 -81.32 -2.68 25.65
N ALA A 383 -81.47 -3.82 26.31
CA ALA A 383 -81.61 -5.15 25.68
C ALA A 383 -82.89 -5.21 24.82
N THR A 384 -82.77 -5.62 23.58
CA THR A 384 -83.89 -6.01 22.72
C THR A 384 -84.40 -7.39 23.13
N PRO A 385 -85.71 -7.64 23.38
CA PRO A 385 -86.30 -8.95 23.63
C PRO A 385 -86.69 -9.65 22.33
N PRO A 386 -87.18 -10.92 22.37
CA PRO A 386 -86.74 -12.11 21.63
C PRO A 386 -87.19 -12.20 20.18
#